data_f4823fa4d2391d701217b7e466c103c1
#
_entry.id   f4823fa4d2391d701217b7e466c103c1
#
_cell.length_a   1.000
_cell.length_b   1.000
_cell.length_c   1.000
_cell.angle_alpha   90.00
_cell.angle_beta   90.00
_cell.angle_gamma   90.00
#
_symmetry.space_group_name_H-M   'P 1'
#
loop_
_entity.id
_entity.type
_entity.pdbx_description
1 polymer ?
#
loop_
_entity_poly.entity_id
_entity_poly.type
_entity_poly.pdbx_seq_one_letter_code
_entity_poly.pdbx_strand_id
1 'polypeptide(L)'
;MIKPVDYKQTDPRWGSNTYAADGETSTIKSAGCGPTALADVLAALVSPYIDPLTTASWARQHGYKAYKSGTSYSFFAPCAANYGVKVRRLNTSNVYGRTTAAVHAQALEELRKGNWVIACMGKGLWTKSGHYVVAYGYKDGMVYINDPASTKAARACNTWELFASQVKYYWAVEVSEQVKQSGIVKTGDYRHEDFVREVQMCLRAGIDGKAGRQTLSKTITVSRSKNSKHNVVLPIQKLLKQCGYYAGGLDKSAGKLFDAAVRTYQTRVVKLQQPDGEITTKGRTWRAMLGM
;
A
#
# COMPACT_ATOMS: atom_id res chain seq x y z
N MET A 1 5.82 18.94 4.75
CA MET A 1 4.67 18.26 4.14
C MET A 1 5.16 16.93 3.59
N ILE A 2 4.59 15.83 4.02
CA ILE A 2 5.00 14.48 3.57
C ILE A 2 4.07 14.09 2.43
N LYS A 3 4.65 13.75 1.28
CA LYS A 3 3.91 13.30 0.12
C LYS A 3 3.77 11.77 0.15
N PRO A 4 2.54 11.21 0.02
CA PRO A 4 2.36 9.77 -0.21
C PRO A 4 2.99 9.34 -1.54
N VAL A 5 3.12 8.03 -1.75
CA VAL A 5 3.52 7.51 -3.07
C VAL A 5 2.48 7.95 -4.11
N ASP A 6 2.92 8.21 -5.32
CA ASP A 6 2.05 8.75 -6.39
C ASP A 6 1.88 7.71 -7.50
N TYR A 7 1.12 6.65 -7.20
CA TYR A 7 0.78 5.63 -8.19
C TYR A 7 -0.26 6.13 -9.19
N LYS A 8 -0.16 5.66 -10.42
CA LYS A 8 -1.17 5.91 -11.46
C LYS A 8 -1.92 4.62 -11.79
N GLN A 9 -3.25 4.69 -11.79
CA GLN A 9 -4.09 3.53 -12.15
C GLN A 9 -3.84 3.05 -13.58
N THR A 10 -3.27 3.93 -14.42
CA THR A 10 -2.94 3.64 -15.82
C THR A 10 -1.57 2.99 -16.03
N ASP A 11 -0.76 2.85 -14.97
CA ASP A 11 0.59 2.26 -15.04
C ASP A 11 0.51 0.84 -15.63
N PRO A 12 1.34 0.51 -16.65
CA PRO A 12 1.31 -0.79 -17.32
C PRO A 12 1.57 -1.98 -16.41
N ARG A 13 2.22 -1.77 -15.24
CA ARG A 13 2.47 -2.83 -14.25
C ARG A 13 1.18 -3.45 -13.69
N TRP A 14 0.10 -2.69 -13.64
CA TRP A 14 -1.18 -3.14 -13.08
C TRP A 14 -2.43 -2.69 -13.86
N GLY A 15 -2.32 -1.65 -14.68
CA GLY A 15 -3.47 -1.00 -15.30
C GLY A 15 -4.38 -1.94 -16.10
N SER A 16 -3.82 -2.95 -16.77
CA SER A 16 -4.57 -3.95 -17.55
C SER A 16 -5.17 -5.08 -16.71
N ASN A 17 -4.80 -5.20 -15.42
CA ASN A 17 -5.35 -6.25 -14.56
C ASN A 17 -6.84 -6.02 -14.30
N THR A 18 -7.59 -7.12 -14.28
CA THR A 18 -9.02 -7.13 -14.02
C THR A 18 -9.36 -6.53 -12.66
N TYR A 19 -10.19 -5.50 -12.67
CA TYR A 19 -10.85 -4.93 -11.50
C TYR A 19 -12.34 -4.81 -11.81
N ALA A 20 -13.06 -5.91 -11.76
CA ALA A 20 -14.43 -6.08 -12.20
C ALA A 20 -15.25 -6.82 -11.14
N ALA A 21 -16.53 -6.48 -11.00
CA ALA A 21 -17.52 -7.31 -10.36
C ALA A 21 -17.97 -8.42 -11.32
N ASP A 22 -18.69 -9.41 -10.82
CA ASP A 22 -19.18 -10.51 -11.66
C ASP A 22 -20.10 -9.96 -12.77
N GLY A 23 -19.90 -10.46 -13.98
CA GLY A 23 -20.69 -10.04 -15.15
C GLY A 23 -20.25 -8.70 -15.79
N GLU A 24 -19.08 -8.15 -15.43
CA GLU A 24 -18.51 -6.98 -16.11
C GLU A 24 -17.02 -7.19 -16.46
N THR A 25 -16.49 -6.30 -17.30
CA THR A 25 -15.10 -6.33 -17.79
C THR A 25 -14.41 -5.01 -17.54
N SER A 26 -14.15 -4.64 -16.29
CA SER A 26 -13.36 -3.44 -15.97
C SER A 26 -11.97 -3.80 -15.47
N THR A 27 -11.05 -2.85 -15.62
CA THR A 27 -9.64 -3.00 -15.22
C THR A 27 -9.26 -1.95 -14.17
N ILE A 28 -8.09 -2.08 -13.58
CA ILE A 28 -7.55 -1.05 -12.68
C ILE A 28 -7.47 0.29 -13.41
N LYS A 29 -7.04 0.31 -14.68
CA LYS A 29 -6.99 1.52 -15.51
C LYS A 29 -8.35 2.22 -15.63
N SER A 30 -9.43 1.45 -15.77
CA SER A 30 -10.78 2.02 -16.01
C SER A 30 -11.57 2.32 -14.74
N ALA A 31 -11.38 1.56 -13.66
CA ALA A 31 -12.22 1.63 -12.46
C ALA A 31 -11.44 1.66 -11.13
N GLY A 32 -10.11 1.65 -11.17
CA GLY A 32 -9.24 1.43 -10.01
C GLY A 32 -8.79 2.67 -9.25
N CYS A 33 -9.40 3.84 -9.43
CA CYS A 33 -8.98 5.05 -8.71
C CYS A 33 -9.04 4.92 -7.18
N GLY A 34 -10.06 4.24 -6.64
CA GLY A 34 -10.18 3.99 -5.20
C GLY A 34 -9.03 3.14 -4.63
N PRO A 35 -8.81 1.91 -5.15
CA PRO A 35 -7.66 1.11 -4.75
C PRO A 35 -6.32 1.82 -4.94
N THR A 36 -6.12 2.55 -6.05
CA THR A 36 -4.88 3.27 -6.30
C THR A 36 -4.66 4.39 -5.27
N ALA A 37 -5.70 5.17 -4.96
CA ALA A 37 -5.61 6.21 -3.93
C ALA A 37 -5.27 5.62 -2.54
N LEU A 38 -5.82 4.46 -2.19
CA LEU A 38 -5.45 3.81 -0.93
C LEU A 38 -4.05 3.20 -0.98
N ALA A 39 -3.63 2.66 -2.13
CA ALA A 39 -2.26 2.17 -2.32
C ALA A 39 -1.22 3.28 -2.15
N ASP A 40 -1.48 4.50 -2.62
CA ASP A 40 -0.61 5.66 -2.39
C ASP A 40 -0.35 5.89 -0.90
N VAL A 41 -1.41 5.81 -0.10
CA VAL A 41 -1.36 5.97 1.36
C VAL A 41 -0.61 4.82 2.01
N LEU A 42 -1.01 3.58 1.71
CA LEU A 42 -0.45 2.39 2.36
C LEU A 42 1.00 2.14 1.97
N ALA A 43 1.37 2.45 0.73
CA ALA A 43 2.75 2.35 0.28
C ALA A 43 3.69 3.28 1.05
N ALA A 44 3.21 4.45 1.43
CA ALA A 44 4.00 5.42 2.20
C ALA A 44 3.99 5.15 3.71
N LEU A 45 2.88 4.67 4.28
CA LEU A 45 2.74 4.50 5.73
C LEU A 45 3.11 3.10 6.23
N VAL A 46 3.08 2.09 5.37
CA VAL A 46 3.25 0.68 5.75
C VAL A 46 4.38 0.03 4.99
N SER A 47 4.27 -0.09 3.67
CA SER A 47 5.26 -0.80 2.87
C SER A 47 5.15 -0.43 1.39
N PRO A 48 6.27 -0.09 0.72
CA PRO A 48 6.28 0.27 -0.70
C PRO A 48 5.86 -0.86 -1.65
N TYR A 49 5.54 -2.03 -1.12
CA TYR A 49 5.03 -3.19 -1.89
C TYR A 49 3.51 -3.25 -1.96
N ILE A 50 2.81 -2.40 -1.21
CA ILE A 50 1.36 -2.28 -1.33
C ILE A 50 1.07 -1.42 -2.56
N ASP A 51 0.92 -2.07 -3.69
CA ASP A 51 0.64 -1.46 -4.99
C ASP A 51 -0.87 -1.46 -5.30
N PRO A 52 -1.29 -0.78 -6.38
CA PRO A 52 -2.70 -0.77 -6.80
C PRO A 52 -3.28 -2.16 -7.11
N LEU A 53 -2.46 -3.12 -7.55
CA LEU A 53 -2.92 -4.49 -7.77
C LEU A 53 -3.27 -5.19 -6.47
N THR A 54 -2.48 -4.97 -5.42
CA THR A 54 -2.70 -5.52 -4.08
C THR A 54 -4.02 -5.03 -3.49
N THR A 55 -4.25 -3.72 -3.49
CA THR A 55 -5.47 -3.11 -2.94
C THR A 55 -6.70 -3.39 -3.79
N ALA A 56 -6.58 -3.45 -5.12
CA ALA A 56 -7.67 -3.84 -6.02
C ALA A 56 -8.07 -5.31 -5.86
N SER A 57 -7.09 -6.21 -5.70
CA SER A 57 -7.35 -7.63 -5.42
C SER A 57 -8.08 -7.81 -4.10
N TRP A 58 -7.64 -7.10 -3.06
CA TRP A 58 -8.31 -7.11 -1.76
C TRP A 58 -9.76 -6.59 -1.87
N ALA A 59 -9.97 -5.47 -2.57
CA ALA A 59 -11.30 -4.90 -2.76
C ALA A 59 -12.26 -5.87 -3.45
N ARG A 60 -11.80 -6.58 -4.49
CA ARG A 60 -12.61 -7.61 -5.18
C ARG A 60 -12.95 -8.79 -4.28
N GLN A 61 -11.95 -9.33 -3.58
CA GLN A 61 -12.13 -10.50 -2.71
C GLN A 61 -13.11 -10.24 -1.56
N HIS A 62 -13.26 -8.99 -1.14
CA HIS A 62 -14.14 -8.59 -0.04
C HIS A 62 -15.41 -7.87 -0.50
N GLY A 63 -15.75 -7.92 -1.80
CA GLY A 63 -17.01 -7.39 -2.33
C GLY A 63 -17.09 -5.86 -2.40
N TYR A 64 -15.94 -5.15 -2.38
CA TYR A 64 -15.93 -3.69 -2.46
C TYR A 64 -15.85 -3.11 -3.87
N LYS A 65 -15.74 -3.96 -4.90
CA LYS A 65 -15.89 -3.52 -6.28
C LYS A 65 -17.39 -3.44 -6.62
N ALA A 66 -17.90 -2.25 -6.88
CA ALA A 66 -19.30 -2.04 -7.21
C ALA A 66 -19.57 -2.35 -8.69
N TYR A 67 -20.67 -3.07 -8.96
CA TYR A 67 -21.08 -3.45 -10.33
C TYR A 67 -21.30 -2.23 -11.21
N LYS A 68 -20.75 -2.23 -12.41
CA LYS A 68 -20.76 -1.13 -13.39
C LYS A 68 -20.36 0.24 -12.82
N SER A 69 -19.55 0.23 -11.77
CA SER A 69 -19.07 1.43 -11.08
C SER A 69 -17.62 1.23 -10.64
N GLY A 70 -17.09 2.13 -9.82
CA GLY A 70 -15.76 2.01 -9.24
C GLY A 70 -15.75 1.20 -7.95
N THR A 71 -15.21 1.78 -6.90
CA THR A 71 -15.04 1.18 -5.58
C THR A 71 -16.11 1.70 -4.62
N SER A 72 -16.66 0.81 -3.80
CA SER A 72 -17.62 1.15 -2.75
C SER A 72 -17.06 2.17 -1.77
N TYR A 73 -17.91 3.07 -1.28
CA TYR A 73 -17.55 4.05 -0.23
C TYR A 73 -17.12 3.41 1.09
N SER A 74 -17.53 2.17 1.36
CA SER A 74 -17.17 1.41 2.56
C SER A 74 -15.79 0.72 2.48
N PHE A 75 -15.08 0.81 1.37
CA PHE A 75 -13.82 0.13 1.12
C PHE A 75 -12.65 0.62 2.00
N PHE A 76 -12.49 1.93 2.14
CA PHE A 76 -11.23 2.52 2.62
C PHE A 76 -10.87 2.11 4.05
N ALA A 77 -11.82 2.21 4.98
CA ALA A 77 -11.55 1.93 6.39
C ALA A 77 -11.20 0.45 6.65
N PRO A 78 -11.97 -0.54 6.16
CA PRO A 78 -11.64 -1.96 6.37
C PRO A 78 -10.34 -2.38 5.69
N CYS A 79 -10.09 -1.91 4.47
CA CYS A 79 -8.85 -2.23 3.77
C CYS A 79 -7.64 -1.62 4.47
N ALA A 80 -7.70 -0.37 4.89
CA ALA A 80 -6.63 0.27 5.65
C ALA A 80 -6.38 -0.41 7.00
N ALA A 81 -7.44 -0.79 7.72
CA ALA A 81 -7.34 -1.49 8.99
C ALA A 81 -6.63 -2.85 8.86
N ASN A 82 -6.81 -3.55 7.74
CA ASN A 82 -6.08 -4.79 7.45
C ASN A 82 -4.55 -4.59 7.42
N TYR A 83 -4.08 -3.36 7.20
CA TYR A 83 -2.68 -2.95 7.21
C TYR A 83 -2.29 -2.13 8.44
N GLY A 84 -3.15 -2.05 9.47
CA GLY A 84 -2.87 -1.31 10.69
C GLY A 84 -2.96 0.22 10.55
N VAL A 85 -3.52 0.74 9.45
CA VAL A 85 -3.70 2.16 9.22
C VAL A 85 -5.12 2.57 9.57
N LYS A 86 -5.25 3.64 10.37
CA LYS A 86 -6.56 4.18 10.73
C LYS A 86 -7.07 5.14 9.66
N VAL A 87 -8.20 4.77 9.08
CA VAL A 87 -8.95 5.60 8.13
C VAL A 87 -10.38 5.71 8.61
N ARG A 88 -10.90 6.92 8.73
CA ARG A 88 -12.29 7.16 9.12
C ARG A 88 -13.01 8.06 8.12
N ARG A 89 -14.24 7.72 7.81
CA ARG A 89 -15.12 8.55 6.98
C ARG A 89 -15.57 9.77 7.77
N LEU A 90 -15.49 10.95 7.18
CA LEU A 90 -15.93 12.21 7.81
C LEU A 90 -17.42 12.48 7.61
N ASN A 91 -17.97 12.13 6.44
CA ASN A 91 -19.38 12.23 6.16
C ASN A 91 -20.14 11.08 6.82
N THR A 92 -20.82 11.34 7.90
CA THR A 92 -21.64 10.34 8.62
C THR A 92 -23.11 10.36 8.21
N SER A 93 -23.60 11.47 7.64
CA SER A 93 -24.97 11.59 7.13
C SER A 93 -25.10 10.98 5.74
N ASN A 94 -26.23 10.30 5.50
CA ASN A 94 -26.58 9.67 4.23
C ASN A 94 -27.06 10.66 3.15
N VAL A 95 -26.73 11.93 3.24
CA VAL A 95 -27.09 12.91 2.20
C VAL A 95 -26.23 12.62 0.96
N TYR A 96 -26.83 11.91 0.02
CA TYR A 96 -26.18 11.52 -1.21
C TYR A 96 -25.65 12.75 -1.98
N GLY A 97 -24.34 12.80 -2.14
CA GLY A 97 -23.69 13.71 -3.08
C GLY A 97 -23.43 15.14 -2.57
N ARG A 98 -23.69 15.48 -1.31
CA ARG A 98 -23.37 16.81 -0.78
C ARG A 98 -22.61 16.74 0.53
N THR A 99 -21.47 17.40 0.57
CA THR A 99 -20.68 17.60 1.77
C THR A 99 -21.08 18.94 2.40
N THR A 100 -21.25 18.96 3.72
CA THR A 100 -21.60 20.19 4.45
C THR A 100 -20.36 21.04 4.74
N ALA A 101 -20.54 22.35 5.01
CA ALA A 101 -19.46 23.24 5.43
C ALA A 101 -18.69 22.71 6.65
N ALA A 102 -19.39 22.09 7.62
CA ALA A 102 -18.79 21.48 8.79
C ALA A 102 -17.85 20.32 8.43
N VAL A 103 -18.22 19.48 7.47
CA VAL A 103 -17.38 18.38 7.01
C VAL A 103 -16.19 18.87 6.20
N HIS A 104 -16.36 19.92 5.39
CA HIS A 104 -15.24 20.62 4.72
C HIS A 104 -14.23 21.16 5.74
N ALA A 105 -14.71 21.81 6.81
CA ALA A 105 -13.87 22.32 7.88
C ALA A 105 -13.10 21.19 8.61
N GLN A 106 -13.76 20.04 8.89
CA GLN A 106 -13.09 18.88 9.47
C GLN A 106 -11.99 18.34 8.55
N ALA A 107 -12.24 18.22 7.25
CA ALA A 107 -11.23 17.73 6.30
C ALA A 107 -10.03 18.69 6.21
N LEU A 108 -10.28 20.00 6.21
CA LEU A 108 -9.22 21.02 6.22
C LEU A 108 -8.38 20.92 7.51
N GLU A 109 -9.04 20.72 8.65
CA GLU A 109 -8.35 20.59 9.93
C GLU A 109 -7.47 19.31 9.98
N GLU A 110 -7.91 18.21 9.40
CA GLU A 110 -7.05 17.01 9.26
C GLU A 110 -5.78 17.32 8.44
N LEU A 111 -5.90 18.04 7.33
CA LEU A 111 -4.75 18.46 6.53
C LEU A 111 -3.82 19.41 7.28
N ARG A 112 -4.35 20.32 8.09
CA ARG A 112 -3.57 21.23 8.95
C ARG A 112 -2.79 20.49 10.03
N LYS A 113 -3.36 19.40 10.57
CA LYS A 113 -2.68 18.49 11.51
C LYS A 113 -1.61 17.63 10.84
N GLY A 114 -1.44 17.72 9.51
CA GLY A 114 -0.51 16.88 8.74
C GLY A 114 -1.04 15.46 8.49
N ASN A 115 -2.32 15.19 8.74
CA ASN A 115 -3.01 14.00 8.30
C ASN A 115 -3.32 14.09 6.80
N TRP A 116 -3.61 12.97 6.17
CA TRP A 116 -4.03 12.97 4.77
C TRP A 116 -5.54 12.75 4.66
N VAL A 117 -6.08 13.11 3.50
CA VAL A 117 -7.51 12.97 3.24
C VAL A 117 -7.73 12.33 1.88
N ILE A 118 -8.36 11.15 1.85
CA ILE A 118 -8.90 10.60 0.61
C ILE A 118 -10.22 11.31 0.32
N ALA A 119 -10.38 11.83 -0.89
CA ALA A 119 -11.58 12.54 -1.32
C ALA A 119 -12.25 11.86 -2.51
N CYS A 120 -13.57 11.70 -2.44
CA CYS A 120 -14.39 11.33 -3.59
C CYS A 120 -14.85 12.61 -4.29
N MET A 121 -14.36 12.84 -5.49
CA MET A 121 -14.68 14.00 -6.30
C MET A 121 -16.01 13.83 -7.05
N GLY A 122 -16.79 14.88 -7.14
CA GLY A 122 -17.90 15.02 -8.06
C GLY A 122 -17.46 15.65 -9.38
N LYS A 123 -18.46 15.96 -10.25
CA LYS A 123 -18.22 16.60 -11.55
C LYS A 123 -17.42 17.89 -11.40
N GLY A 124 -16.34 18.02 -12.15
CA GLY A 124 -15.49 19.20 -12.14
C GLY A 124 -14.12 18.94 -12.76
N LEU A 125 -13.06 19.53 -12.21
CA LEU A 125 -11.69 19.46 -12.72
C LEU A 125 -11.13 18.04 -12.72
N TRP A 126 -11.43 17.25 -11.69
CA TRP A 126 -10.84 15.90 -11.51
C TRP A 126 -11.62 14.81 -12.24
N THR A 127 -12.92 15.01 -12.48
CA THR A 127 -13.76 13.98 -13.13
C THR A 127 -15.04 14.57 -13.71
N LYS A 128 -15.62 13.83 -14.68
CA LYS A 128 -16.97 14.13 -15.21
C LYS A 128 -18.07 13.41 -14.40
N SER A 129 -17.76 12.44 -13.56
CA SER A 129 -18.75 11.60 -12.85
C SER A 129 -18.39 11.36 -11.38
N GLY A 130 -17.34 10.62 -11.10
CA GLY A 130 -16.82 10.27 -9.79
C GLY A 130 -15.36 9.84 -9.89
N HIS A 131 -14.56 10.19 -8.88
CA HIS A 131 -13.15 9.87 -8.85
C HIS A 131 -12.61 9.96 -7.43
N TYR A 132 -11.57 9.18 -7.11
CA TYR A 132 -10.88 9.27 -5.83
C TYR A 132 -9.49 9.87 -6.01
N VAL A 133 -9.15 10.81 -5.12
CA VAL A 133 -7.83 11.44 -5.04
C VAL A 133 -7.34 11.46 -3.59
N VAL A 134 -6.05 11.70 -3.37
CA VAL A 134 -5.46 11.87 -2.03
C VAL A 134 -4.98 13.30 -1.88
N ALA A 135 -5.63 14.09 -1.01
CA ALA A 135 -5.09 15.34 -0.53
C ALA A 135 -4.11 15.05 0.61
N TYR A 136 -2.86 15.52 0.48
CA TYR A 136 -1.79 15.18 1.42
C TYR A 136 -1.17 16.39 2.12
N GLY A 137 -1.63 17.57 1.80
CA GLY A 137 -1.13 18.77 2.45
C GLY A 137 -1.95 19.99 2.13
N TYR A 138 -1.85 20.97 3.03
CA TYR A 138 -2.45 22.30 2.88
C TYR A 138 -1.45 23.35 3.32
N LYS A 139 -1.23 24.36 2.51
CA LYS A 139 -0.36 25.50 2.81
C LYS A 139 -0.80 26.73 2.02
N ASP A 140 -0.89 27.87 2.67
CA ASP A 140 -1.16 29.18 2.04
C ASP A 140 -2.41 29.17 1.13
N GLY A 141 -3.50 28.56 1.60
CA GLY A 141 -4.76 28.44 0.84
C GLY A 141 -4.76 27.31 -0.20
N MET A 142 -3.63 26.68 -0.46
CA MET A 142 -3.46 25.64 -1.49
C MET A 142 -3.51 24.25 -0.91
N VAL A 143 -4.20 23.34 -1.58
CA VAL A 143 -4.22 21.90 -1.28
C VAL A 143 -3.37 21.14 -2.30
N TYR A 144 -2.56 20.20 -1.81
CA TYR A 144 -1.67 19.36 -2.60
C TYR A 144 -2.26 17.96 -2.74
N ILE A 145 -2.31 17.45 -3.96
CA ILE A 145 -3.16 16.31 -4.33
C ILE A 145 -2.36 15.30 -5.17
N ASN A 146 -2.47 14.01 -4.84
CA ASN A 146 -2.17 12.91 -5.76
C ASN A 146 -3.46 12.51 -6.48
N ASP A 147 -3.41 12.52 -7.81
CA ASP A 147 -4.52 12.08 -8.67
C ASP A 147 -4.14 10.75 -9.35
N PRO A 148 -4.77 9.61 -9.02
CA PRO A 148 -4.49 8.32 -9.63
C PRO A 148 -4.67 8.25 -11.16
N ALA A 149 -5.48 9.14 -11.73
CA ALA A 149 -5.78 9.15 -13.16
C ALA A 149 -5.01 10.20 -13.96
N SER A 150 -4.20 11.06 -13.33
CA SER A 150 -3.59 12.20 -14.01
C SER A 150 -2.23 12.59 -13.46
N THR A 151 -1.37 13.08 -14.37
CA THR A 151 -0.09 13.73 -14.04
C THR A 151 -0.14 15.24 -14.27
N LYS A 152 -1.31 15.79 -14.62
CA LYS A 152 -1.45 17.22 -14.93
C LYS A 152 -1.26 18.08 -13.68
N ALA A 153 -0.39 19.09 -13.76
CA ALA A 153 -0.10 20.01 -12.66
C ALA A 153 -1.37 20.71 -12.12
N ALA A 154 -2.31 21.07 -13.01
CA ALA A 154 -3.58 21.66 -12.62
C ALA A 154 -4.48 20.77 -11.73
N ARG A 155 -4.19 19.47 -11.61
CA ARG A 155 -4.90 18.54 -10.72
C ARG A 155 -4.10 18.20 -9.47
N ALA A 156 -2.81 18.55 -9.44
CA ALA A 156 -1.90 18.22 -8.34
C ALA A 156 -1.84 19.30 -7.25
N CYS A 157 -2.21 20.56 -7.57
CA CYS A 157 -2.24 21.67 -6.61
C CYS A 157 -3.32 22.68 -7.02
N ASN A 158 -4.19 23.04 -6.08
CA ASN A 158 -5.27 24.00 -6.31
C ASN A 158 -5.67 24.71 -5.01
N THR A 159 -6.51 25.75 -5.13
CA THR A 159 -7.08 26.37 -3.93
C THR A 159 -8.00 25.41 -3.19
N TRP A 160 -8.07 25.57 -1.87
CA TRP A 160 -8.98 24.78 -1.04
C TRP A 160 -10.43 24.95 -1.47
N GLU A 161 -10.85 26.17 -1.81
CA GLU A 161 -12.21 26.49 -2.21
C GLU A 161 -12.63 25.72 -3.46
N LEU A 162 -11.76 25.69 -4.50
CA LEU A 162 -12.04 24.92 -5.72
C LEU A 162 -12.08 23.42 -5.42
N PHE A 163 -11.13 22.90 -4.64
CA PHE A 163 -11.10 21.49 -4.27
C PHE A 163 -12.36 21.10 -3.50
N ALA A 164 -12.67 21.81 -2.41
CA ALA A 164 -13.80 21.53 -1.54
C ALA A 164 -15.14 21.60 -2.29
N SER A 165 -15.32 22.58 -3.21
CA SER A 165 -16.55 22.73 -3.99
C SER A 165 -16.90 21.51 -4.86
N GLN A 166 -15.92 20.64 -5.15
CA GLN A 166 -16.09 19.45 -6.00
C GLN A 166 -16.08 18.13 -5.22
N VAL A 167 -15.87 18.14 -3.91
CA VAL A 167 -15.83 16.91 -3.11
C VAL A 167 -17.23 16.49 -2.66
N LYS A 168 -17.51 15.20 -2.83
CA LYS A 168 -18.74 14.54 -2.32
C LYS A 168 -18.56 13.90 -0.95
N TYR A 169 -17.39 13.25 -0.71
CA TYR A 169 -17.11 12.51 0.52
C TYR A 169 -15.62 12.59 0.86
N TYR A 170 -15.33 12.51 2.16
CA TYR A 170 -13.98 12.50 2.70
C TYR A 170 -13.72 11.31 3.63
N TRP A 171 -12.49 10.83 3.61
CA TRP A 171 -11.92 9.90 4.59
C TRP A 171 -10.62 10.47 5.12
N ALA A 172 -10.55 10.74 6.43
CA ALA A 172 -9.32 11.13 7.10
C ALA A 172 -8.43 9.91 7.30
N VAL A 173 -7.16 10.06 7.00
CA VAL A 173 -6.09 9.09 7.18
C VAL A 173 -5.18 9.59 8.28
N GLU A 174 -5.07 8.87 9.39
CA GLU A 174 -4.17 9.23 10.47
C GLU A 174 -2.72 8.96 10.06
N VAL A 175 -1.90 10.00 10.03
CA VAL A 175 -0.45 9.93 9.82
C VAL A 175 0.23 10.02 11.18
N SER A 176 1.02 9.03 11.56
CA SER A 176 1.67 9.01 12.87
C SER A 176 2.65 10.18 13.05
N GLU A 177 2.82 10.63 14.29
CA GLU A 177 3.76 11.72 14.61
C GLU A 177 5.19 11.39 14.20
N GLN A 178 5.59 10.13 14.27
CA GLN A 178 6.91 9.69 13.80
C GLN A 178 7.10 9.94 12.30
N VAL A 179 6.07 9.66 11.49
CA VAL A 179 6.09 9.93 10.04
C VAL A 179 6.07 11.43 9.78
N LYS A 180 5.28 12.21 10.52
CA LYS A 180 5.22 13.68 10.37
C LYS A 180 6.56 14.35 10.67
N GLN A 181 7.30 13.87 11.67
CA GLN A 181 8.58 14.44 12.10
C GLN A 181 9.75 14.01 11.22
N SER A 182 9.81 12.76 10.80
CA SER A 182 10.96 12.18 10.09
C SER A 182 10.85 12.25 8.57
N GLY A 183 9.66 12.47 8.03
CA GLY A 183 9.41 12.37 6.59
C GLY A 183 9.59 10.96 6.02
N ILE A 184 9.97 10.01 6.85
CA ILE A 184 10.23 8.62 6.52
C ILE A 184 9.45 7.78 7.51
N VAL A 185 8.77 6.76 7.02
CA VAL A 185 8.30 5.68 7.90
C VAL A 185 9.55 5.14 8.59
N LYS A 186 9.79 5.57 9.85
CA LYS A 186 10.76 4.84 10.67
C LYS A 186 10.22 3.42 10.74
N THR A 187 10.93 2.51 10.09
CA THR A 187 10.93 1.13 10.52
C THR A 187 11.35 1.17 11.98
N GLY A 188 10.39 1.16 12.92
CA GLY A 188 10.66 0.68 14.27
C GLY A 188 11.38 -0.66 14.14
N ASP A 189 11.91 -1.20 15.22
CA ASP A 189 12.56 -2.50 15.16
C ASP A 189 11.71 -3.44 14.31
N TYR A 190 12.31 -3.93 13.21
CA TYR A 190 11.61 -4.76 12.22
C TYR A 190 11.19 -6.06 12.88
N ARG A 191 9.95 -6.12 13.36
CA ARG A 191 9.41 -7.26 14.12
C ARG A 191 9.17 -8.44 13.20
N HIS A 192 9.19 -9.63 13.75
CA HIS A 192 8.92 -10.85 12.99
C HIS A 192 7.54 -10.82 12.31
N GLU A 193 6.53 -10.23 12.97
CA GLU A 193 5.21 -10.02 12.38
C GLU A 193 5.26 -9.12 11.12
N ASP A 194 6.08 -8.07 11.13
CA ASP A 194 6.27 -7.17 9.98
C ASP A 194 6.92 -7.92 8.81
N PHE A 195 7.92 -8.77 9.09
CA PHE A 195 8.50 -9.67 8.10
C PHE A 195 7.45 -10.61 7.49
N VAL A 196 6.65 -11.26 8.32
CA VAL A 196 5.61 -12.18 7.84
C VAL A 196 4.58 -11.44 6.96
N ARG A 197 4.11 -10.27 7.38
CA ARG A 197 3.20 -9.43 6.59
C ARG A 197 3.80 -9.04 5.24
N GLU A 198 5.05 -8.59 5.22
CA GLU A 198 5.73 -8.23 3.96
C GLU A 198 5.92 -9.44 3.03
N VAL A 199 6.27 -10.61 3.57
CA VAL A 199 6.35 -11.86 2.80
C VAL A 199 4.98 -12.22 2.22
N GLN A 200 3.93 -12.18 3.05
CA GLN A 200 2.55 -12.44 2.61
C GLN A 200 2.13 -11.50 1.47
N MET A 201 2.43 -10.21 1.59
CA MET A 201 2.19 -9.22 0.53
C MET A 201 2.93 -9.57 -0.76
N CYS A 202 4.24 -9.84 -0.67
CA CYS A 202 5.06 -10.14 -1.84
C CYS A 202 4.63 -11.43 -2.56
N LEU A 203 4.10 -12.39 -1.82
CA LEU A 203 3.69 -13.71 -2.32
C LEU A 203 2.18 -13.83 -2.58
N ARG A 204 1.43 -12.74 -2.37
CA ARG A 204 -0.04 -12.68 -2.52
C ARG A 204 -0.75 -13.75 -1.69
N ALA A 205 -0.31 -13.91 -0.45
CA ALA A 205 -1.00 -14.71 0.56
C ALA A 205 -2.00 -13.85 1.35
N GLY A 206 -2.82 -14.46 2.19
CA GLY A 206 -3.64 -13.72 3.16
C GLY A 206 -2.74 -12.94 4.13
N ILE A 207 -2.96 -11.62 4.26
CA ILE A 207 -2.07 -10.71 5.00
C ILE A 207 -2.63 -10.53 6.42
N ASP A 208 -2.23 -11.40 7.32
CA ASP A 208 -2.62 -11.36 8.73
C ASP A 208 -1.42 -11.22 9.69
N GLY A 209 -0.19 -11.28 9.17
CA GLY A 209 1.05 -11.25 9.96
C GLY A 209 1.33 -12.55 10.71
N LYS A 210 0.55 -13.60 10.48
CA LYS A 210 0.73 -14.92 11.11
C LYS A 210 1.21 -15.92 10.07
N ALA A 211 2.40 -16.46 10.28
CA ALA A 211 2.92 -17.51 9.42
C ALA A 211 2.12 -18.81 9.63
N GLY A 212 1.57 -19.33 8.55
CA GLY A 212 0.76 -20.56 8.55
C GLY A 212 0.93 -21.35 7.27
N ARG A 213 0.18 -22.46 7.14
CA ARG A 213 0.21 -23.34 5.96
C ARG A 213 -0.04 -22.56 4.65
N GLN A 214 -0.95 -21.59 4.68
CA GLN A 214 -1.24 -20.75 3.52
C GLN A 214 -0.03 -19.91 3.11
N THR A 215 0.62 -19.21 4.05
CA THR A 215 1.86 -18.44 3.78
C THR A 215 2.95 -19.34 3.23
N LEU A 216 3.20 -20.49 3.89
CA LEU A 216 4.22 -21.43 3.47
C LEU A 216 3.93 -22.00 2.08
N SER A 217 2.69 -22.30 1.73
CA SER A 217 2.30 -22.83 0.41
C SER A 217 2.60 -21.88 -0.74
N LYS A 218 2.64 -20.57 -0.47
CA LYS A 218 2.92 -19.51 -1.45
C LYS A 218 4.39 -19.15 -1.58
N THR A 219 5.27 -19.68 -0.70
CA THR A 219 6.70 -19.40 -0.81
C THR A 219 7.28 -19.86 -2.13
N ILE A 220 8.30 -19.16 -2.59
CA ILE A 220 9.04 -19.43 -3.81
C ILE A 220 10.50 -19.69 -3.48
N THR A 221 11.22 -20.36 -4.37
CA THR A 221 12.67 -20.49 -4.24
C THR A 221 13.36 -19.17 -4.56
N VAL A 222 14.25 -18.71 -3.68
CA VAL A 222 15.03 -17.47 -3.84
C VAL A 222 16.51 -17.77 -3.71
N SER A 223 17.30 -17.38 -4.71
CA SER A 223 18.76 -17.48 -4.71
C SER A 223 19.35 -16.47 -5.73
N ARG A 224 20.65 -16.45 -5.90
CA ARG A 224 21.30 -15.63 -6.93
C ARG A 224 20.84 -15.96 -8.36
N SER A 225 20.43 -17.18 -8.62
CA SER A 225 19.99 -17.66 -9.94
C SER A 225 18.48 -17.78 -10.09
N LYS A 226 17.74 -17.85 -8.96
CA LYS A 226 16.29 -18.07 -8.96
C LYS A 226 15.59 -16.93 -8.24
N ASN A 227 14.66 -16.27 -8.93
CA ASN A 227 13.85 -15.15 -8.39
C ASN A 227 14.70 -14.05 -7.72
N SER A 228 15.91 -13.81 -8.22
CA SER A 228 16.90 -12.89 -7.61
C SER A 228 16.49 -11.42 -7.59
N LYS A 229 15.46 -11.05 -8.32
CA LYS A 229 14.86 -9.69 -8.37
C LYS A 229 13.41 -9.66 -7.89
N HIS A 230 12.91 -10.77 -7.35
CA HIS A 230 11.53 -10.81 -6.85
C HIS A 230 11.36 -9.91 -5.62
N ASN A 231 10.18 -9.30 -5.48
CA ASN A 231 9.89 -8.37 -4.37
C ASN A 231 10.15 -8.97 -2.98
N VAL A 232 9.98 -10.29 -2.82
CA VAL A 232 10.23 -10.99 -1.54
C VAL A 232 11.69 -10.96 -1.08
N VAL A 233 12.63 -10.62 -1.98
CA VAL A 233 14.06 -10.46 -1.62
C VAL A 233 14.24 -9.37 -0.56
N LEU A 234 13.47 -8.27 -0.63
CA LEU A 234 13.65 -7.17 0.33
C LEU A 234 13.26 -7.52 1.77
N PRO A 235 12.08 -8.08 2.08
CA PRO A 235 11.81 -8.50 3.46
C PRO A 235 12.87 -9.49 3.96
N ILE A 236 13.39 -10.39 3.11
CA ILE A 236 14.49 -11.27 3.48
C ILE A 236 15.77 -10.47 3.79
N GLN A 237 16.15 -9.49 2.96
CA GLN A 237 17.28 -8.59 3.23
C GLN A 237 17.12 -7.87 4.57
N LYS A 238 15.93 -7.34 4.87
CA LYS A 238 15.63 -6.68 6.15
C LYS A 238 15.82 -7.63 7.34
N LEU A 239 15.24 -8.84 7.26
CA LEU A 239 15.38 -9.85 8.30
C LEU A 239 16.86 -10.23 8.53
N LEU A 240 17.58 -10.52 7.45
CA LEU A 240 19.00 -10.87 7.54
C LEU A 240 19.87 -9.72 8.07
N LYS A 241 19.52 -8.46 7.75
CA LYS A 241 20.19 -7.27 8.27
C LYS A 241 19.93 -7.09 9.77
N GLN A 242 18.71 -7.29 10.21
CA GLN A 242 18.35 -7.26 11.63
C GLN A 242 19.06 -8.37 12.43
N CYS A 243 19.21 -9.56 11.81
CA CYS A 243 19.99 -10.65 12.40
C CYS A 243 21.52 -10.40 12.40
N GLY A 244 21.98 -9.27 11.83
CA GLY A 244 23.42 -8.94 11.72
C GLY A 244 24.18 -9.76 10.68
N TYR A 245 23.48 -10.46 9.77
CA TYR A 245 24.10 -11.31 8.75
C TYR A 245 24.24 -10.64 7.37
N TYR A 246 23.50 -9.54 7.12
CA TYR A 246 23.50 -8.84 5.83
C TYR A 246 24.00 -7.41 5.97
N ALA A 247 25.15 -7.10 5.36
CA ALA A 247 25.75 -5.76 5.36
C ALA A 247 25.45 -4.95 4.10
N GLY A 248 24.72 -5.54 3.13
CA GLY A 248 24.41 -4.87 1.86
C GLY A 248 23.29 -3.84 1.94
N GLY A 249 23.03 -3.15 0.83
CA GLY A 249 21.89 -2.26 0.65
C GLY A 249 20.57 -3.05 0.53
N LEU A 250 19.46 -2.40 0.88
CA LEU A 250 18.11 -2.97 0.71
C LEU A 250 17.61 -2.70 -0.72
N ASP A 251 18.19 -3.39 -1.70
CA ASP A 251 18.09 -3.14 -3.13
C ASP A 251 17.20 -4.14 -3.91
N LYS A 252 16.55 -5.06 -3.20
CA LYS A 252 15.74 -6.16 -3.77
C LYS A 252 16.54 -7.11 -4.67
N SER A 253 17.85 -7.17 -4.52
CA SER A 253 18.70 -8.00 -5.35
C SER A 253 19.37 -9.11 -4.55
N ALA A 254 19.12 -10.37 -4.91
CA ALA A 254 19.78 -11.52 -4.33
C ALA A 254 21.18 -11.72 -4.94
N GLY A 255 22.09 -10.75 -4.71
CA GLY A 255 23.48 -10.76 -5.18
C GLY A 255 24.41 -11.57 -4.28
N LYS A 256 25.73 -11.36 -4.45
CA LYS A 256 26.78 -12.05 -3.67
C LYS A 256 26.64 -11.87 -2.16
N LEU A 257 26.36 -10.63 -1.69
CA LEU A 257 26.19 -10.35 -0.26
C LEU A 257 24.93 -11.02 0.31
N PHE A 258 23.85 -11.10 -0.47
CA PHE A 258 22.66 -11.82 -0.08
C PHE A 258 22.92 -13.32 0.07
N ASP A 259 23.58 -13.94 -0.90
CA ASP A 259 23.98 -15.36 -0.85
C ASP A 259 24.80 -15.67 0.40
N ALA A 260 25.82 -14.85 0.68
CA ALA A 260 26.66 -15.01 1.89
C ALA A 260 25.82 -14.90 3.19
N ALA A 261 24.90 -13.96 3.24
CA ALA A 261 24.01 -13.77 4.39
C ALA A 261 23.05 -14.95 4.58
N VAL A 262 22.48 -15.48 3.48
CA VAL A 262 21.62 -16.67 3.54
C VAL A 262 22.39 -17.88 4.02
N ARG A 263 23.62 -18.12 3.52
CA ARG A 263 24.50 -19.20 4.02
C ARG A 263 24.79 -19.05 5.50
N THR A 264 25.09 -17.86 5.97
CA THR A 264 25.29 -17.58 7.39
C THR A 264 24.06 -17.91 8.21
N TYR A 265 22.86 -17.48 7.75
CA TYR A 265 21.58 -17.80 8.39
C TYR A 265 21.32 -19.31 8.40
N GLN A 266 21.55 -20.00 7.27
CA GLN A 266 21.42 -21.44 7.16
C GLN A 266 22.32 -22.19 8.14
N THR A 267 23.56 -21.74 8.30
CA THR A 267 24.51 -22.33 9.26
C THR A 267 24.10 -22.05 10.70
N ARG A 268 23.84 -20.79 11.02
CA ARG A 268 23.67 -20.36 12.43
C ARG A 268 22.29 -20.60 12.98
N VAL A 269 21.24 -20.42 12.17
CA VAL A 269 19.85 -20.52 12.60
C VAL A 269 19.21 -21.83 12.18
N VAL A 270 19.31 -22.19 10.89
CA VAL A 270 18.68 -23.41 10.35
C VAL A 270 19.48 -24.66 10.69
N LYS A 271 20.76 -24.52 11.04
CA LYS A 271 21.70 -25.61 11.34
C LYS A 271 21.84 -26.60 10.19
N LEU A 272 21.99 -26.10 8.95
CA LEU A 272 22.30 -26.92 7.80
C LEU A 272 23.78 -27.33 7.82
N GLN A 273 24.06 -28.57 7.53
CA GLN A 273 25.44 -29.08 7.41
C GLN A 273 26.12 -28.54 6.15
N GLN A 274 25.34 -28.34 5.08
CA GLN A 274 25.82 -27.82 3.80
C GLN A 274 24.93 -26.61 3.39
N PRO A 275 25.26 -25.38 3.81
CA PRO A 275 24.58 -24.18 3.40
C PRO A 275 24.77 -23.91 1.91
N ASP A 276 23.68 -23.80 1.16
CA ASP A 276 23.68 -23.64 -0.31
C ASP A 276 23.39 -22.22 -0.79
N GLY A 277 23.00 -21.31 0.12
CA GLY A 277 22.61 -19.93 -0.22
C GLY A 277 21.26 -19.85 -0.94
N GLU A 278 20.51 -20.96 -1.04
CA GLU A 278 19.19 -21.01 -1.63
C GLU A 278 18.09 -21.14 -0.57
N ILE A 279 17.07 -20.28 -0.64
CA ILE A 279 15.89 -20.37 0.20
C ILE A 279 14.83 -21.13 -0.59
N THR A 280 14.88 -22.45 -0.53
CA THR A 280 14.00 -23.34 -1.30
C THR A 280 12.55 -23.22 -0.85
N THR A 281 11.61 -23.18 -1.82
CA THR A 281 10.16 -23.14 -1.56
C THR A 281 9.75 -24.19 -0.54
N LYS A 282 8.97 -23.80 0.46
CA LYS A 282 8.48 -24.64 1.59
C LYS A 282 9.60 -25.32 2.40
N GLY A 283 10.87 -25.02 2.09
CA GLY A 283 12.05 -25.63 2.68
C GLY A 283 12.33 -25.18 4.12
N ARG A 284 13.36 -25.78 4.73
CA ARG A 284 13.76 -25.52 6.14
C ARG A 284 14.12 -24.06 6.36
N THR A 285 14.78 -23.40 5.41
CA THR A 285 15.16 -21.99 5.52
C THR A 285 13.94 -21.08 5.57
N TRP A 286 12.93 -21.30 4.68
CA TRP A 286 11.67 -20.56 4.75
C TRP A 286 10.92 -20.80 6.07
N ARG A 287 10.84 -22.05 6.53
CA ARG A 287 10.19 -22.37 7.80
C ARG A 287 10.84 -21.64 8.97
N ALA A 288 12.16 -21.66 9.05
CA ALA A 288 12.90 -20.95 10.09
C ALA A 288 12.70 -19.44 10.02
N MET A 289 12.71 -18.84 8.81
CA MET A 289 12.43 -17.41 8.64
C MET A 289 11.00 -17.04 9.03
N LEU A 290 10.04 -17.92 8.80
CA LEU A 290 8.63 -17.73 9.17
C LEU A 290 8.31 -18.13 10.61
N GLY A 291 9.25 -18.65 11.38
CA GLY A 291 9.03 -19.11 12.76
C GLY A 291 8.17 -20.37 12.86
N MET A 292 8.27 -21.31 11.91
CA MET A 292 7.46 -22.52 11.78
C MET A 292 8.28 -23.78 11.99
#